data_1d7fe09f46d3a752b6bc86b78c4e26ed
#
_entry.id   1d7fe09f46d3a752b6bc86b78c4e26ed
#
_cell.length_a   1.000
_cell.length_b   1.000
_cell.length_c   1.000
_cell.angle_alpha   90.00
_cell.angle_beta   90.00
_cell.angle_gamma   90.00
#
_symmetry.space_group_name_H-M   'P 1'
#
loop_
_entity.id
_entity.type
_entity.pdbx_description
1 polymer ?
#
loop_
_entity_poly.entity_id
_entity_poly.type
_entity_poly.pdbx_seq_one_letter_code
_entity_poly.pdbx_strand_id
1 'polypeptide(L)'
;MARSKKGLEEALQKIPALREEFWQNVNVLGDGQELNQSLEFAGRVADFLEFAELMCLDALERNESCGGHFRVEYQTADGEALRNDDEFCHVSAWEYNGSRKRPVAYKEPLLFENVRLAQRSYK
;
A
#
# COMPACT_ATOMS: atom_id res chain seq x y z
N MET A 1 7.28 10.44 4.69
CA MET A 1 7.67 9.78 3.41
C MET A 1 6.70 10.24 2.34
N ALA A 2 7.17 10.86 1.30
CA ALA A 2 6.32 11.34 0.21
C ALA A 2 6.29 10.30 -0.92
N ARG A 3 5.14 10.13 -1.54
CA ARG A 3 4.90 9.24 -2.68
C ARG A 3 4.58 10.07 -3.91
N SER A 4 4.86 9.54 -5.10
CA SER A 4 4.44 10.15 -6.36
C SER A 4 3.72 9.10 -7.23
N LYS A 5 2.82 9.56 -8.11
CA LYS A 5 2.17 8.69 -9.08
C LYS A 5 3.19 7.87 -9.87
N LYS A 6 4.20 8.55 -10.43
CA LYS A 6 5.27 7.90 -11.19
C LYS A 6 5.99 6.81 -10.37
N GLY A 7 6.37 7.12 -9.13
CA GLY A 7 7.07 6.16 -8.27
C GLY A 7 6.21 4.95 -7.90
N LEU A 8 4.91 5.15 -7.70
CA LEU A 8 3.96 4.06 -7.42
C LEU A 8 3.74 3.18 -8.67
N GLU A 9 3.61 3.79 -9.86
CA GLU A 9 3.49 3.05 -11.12
C GLU A 9 4.75 2.23 -11.42
N GLU A 10 5.94 2.80 -11.18
CA GLU A 10 7.21 2.06 -11.30
C GLU A 10 7.30 0.90 -10.29
N ALA A 11 6.87 1.10 -9.06
CA ALA A 11 6.85 0.06 -8.03
C ALA A 11 5.91 -1.09 -8.42
N LEU A 12 4.70 -0.77 -8.93
CA LEU A 12 3.73 -1.76 -9.41
C LEU A 12 4.22 -2.58 -10.62
N GLN A 13 5.22 -2.09 -11.35
CA GLN A 13 5.89 -2.87 -12.40
C GLN A 13 7.02 -3.74 -11.84
N LYS A 14 7.79 -3.21 -10.88
CA LYS A 14 8.98 -3.89 -10.33
C LYS A 14 8.64 -4.98 -9.32
N ILE A 15 7.65 -4.75 -8.45
CA ILE A 15 7.31 -5.69 -7.38
C ILE A 15 6.88 -7.06 -7.92
N PRO A 16 5.99 -7.17 -8.93
CA PRO A 16 5.64 -8.47 -9.51
C PRO A 16 6.83 -9.19 -10.14
N ALA A 17 7.75 -8.45 -10.79
CA ALA A 17 8.97 -9.03 -11.34
C ALA A 17 9.90 -9.58 -10.25
N LEU A 18 10.09 -8.83 -9.16
CA LEU A 18 10.87 -9.28 -8.01
C LEU A 18 10.23 -10.51 -7.33
N ARG A 19 8.90 -10.55 -7.24
CA ARG A 19 8.17 -11.70 -6.69
C ARG A 19 8.37 -12.95 -7.56
N GLU A 20 8.33 -12.81 -8.87
CA GLU A 20 8.60 -13.91 -9.79
C GLU A 20 10.04 -14.40 -9.66
N GLU A 21 11.02 -13.49 -9.64
CA GLU A 21 12.43 -13.81 -9.42
C GLU A 21 12.66 -14.50 -8.07
N PHE A 22 12.02 -14.03 -7.01
CA PHE A 22 12.08 -14.65 -5.69
C PHE A 22 11.64 -16.12 -5.74
N TRP A 23 10.49 -16.41 -6.30
CA TRP A 23 9.97 -17.78 -6.36
C TRP A 23 10.75 -18.71 -7.28
N GLN A 24 11.41 -18.17 -8.29
CA GLN A 24 12.27 -18.96 -9.18
C GLN A 24 13.63 -19.28 -8.57
N ASN A 25 14.17 -18.39 -7.75
CA ASN A 25 15.57 -18.43 -7.32
C ASN A 25 15.75 -18.55 -5.80
N VAL A 26 14.69 -18.48 -5.00
CA VAL A 26 14.83 -18.60 -3.55
C VAL A 26 15.45 -19.94 -3.17
N ASN A 27 16.54 -19.88 -2.42
CA ASN A 27 17.21 -21.05 -1.86
C ASN A 27 17.47 -20.81 -0.37
N VAL A 28 16.88 -21.65 0.47
CA VAL A 28 16.99 -21.54 1.92
C VAL A 28 17.88 -22.67 2.42
N LEU A 29 18.99 -22.30 3.04
CA LEU A 29 19.93 -23.25 3.63
C LEU A 29 19.36 -23.82 4.92
N GLY A 30 19.65 -25.10 5.19
CA GLY A 30 19.25 -25.83 6.40
C GLY A 30 18.66 -27.19 6.04
N ASP A 31 18.63 -28.10 7.01
CA ASP A 31 18.13 -29.47 6.83
C ASP A 31 16.69 -29.68 7.30
N GLY A 32 16.06 -28.65 7.88
CA GLY A 32 14.71 -28.70 8.40
C GLY A 32 14.55 -29.48 9.73
N GLN A 33 15.63 -29.94 10.33
CA GLN A 33 15.62 -30.66 11.61
C GLN A 33 15.53 -29.70 12.80
N GLU A 34 15.94 -28.46 12.62
CA GLU A 34 15.97 -27.41 13.64
C GLU A 34 15.13 -26.19 13.21
N LEU A 35 14.91 -25.26 14.15
CA LEU A 35 14.31 -23.99 13.86
C LEU A 35 15.13 -23.21 12.83
N ASN A 36 14.60 -23.07 11.62
CA ASN A 36 15.28 -22.41 10.52
C ASN A 36 14.80 -20.97 10.38
N GLN A 37 15.52 -20.02 10.99
CA GLN A 37 15.22 -18.59 10.89
C GLN A 37 15.29 -18.06 9.45
N SER A 38 16.16 -18.62 8.61
CA SER A 38 16.25 -18.22 7.20
C SER A 38 15.00 -18.60 6.43
N LEU A 39 14.37 -19.72 6.74
CA LEU A 39 13.10 -20.13 6.16
C LEU A 39 11.98 -19.17 6.59
N GLU A 40 11.95 -18.79 7.87
CA GLU A 40 10.99 -17.80 8.37
C GLU A 40 11.15 -16.46 7.65
N PHE A 41 12.37 -15.96 7.51
CA PHE A 41 12.63 -14.70 6.80
C PHE A 41 12.27 -14.79 5.32
N ALA A 42 12.56 -15.89 4.65
CA ALA A 42 12.14 -16.10 3.27
C ALA A 42 10.62 -16.06 3.12
N GLY A 43 9.88 -16.70 4.02
CA GLY A 43 8.42 -16.61 4.06
C GLY A 43 7.92 -15.18 4.23
N ARG A 44 8.51 -14.42 5.16
CA ARG A 44 8.16 -12.99 5.37
C ARG A 44 8.46 -12.13 4.14
N VAL A 45 9.55 -12.39 3.42
CA VAL A 45 9.86 -11.66 2.18
C VAL A 45 8.80 -11.93 1.12
N ALA A 46 8.33 -13.18 0.99
CA ALA A 46 7.24 -13.52 0.09
C ALA A 46 5.96 -12.72 0.42
N ASP A 47 5.56 -12.71 1.69
CA ASP A 47 4.39 -11.95 2.17
C ASP A 47 4.56 -10.45 1.95
N PHE A 48 5.74 -9.90 2.21
CA PHE A 48 6.01 -8.48 1.99
C PHE A 48 5.94 -8.07 0.53
N LEU A 49 6.39 -8.91 -0.40
CA LEU A 49 6.27 -8.62 -1.83
C LEU A 49 4.81 -8.56 -2.27
N GLU A 50 3.98 -9.47 -1.77
CA GLU A 50 2.54 -9.48 -2.07
C GLU A 50 1.84 -8.26 -1.45
N PHE A 51 2.11 -7.98 -0.17
CA PHE A 51 1.51 -6.86 0.54
C PHE A 51 1.99 -5.49 0.02
N ALA A 52 3.26 -5.37 -0.39
CA ALA A 52 3.79 -4.14 -0.97
C ALA A 52 3.10 -3.76 -2.29
N GLU A 53 2.75 -4.74 -3.12
CA GLU A 53 1.97 -4.50 -4.34
C GLU A 53 0.60 -3.89 -4.01
N LEU A 54 -0.12 -4.48 -3.04
CA LEU A 54 -1.41 -3.97 -2.58
C LEU A 54 -1.29 -2.55 -2.00
N MET A 55 -0.28 -2.30 -1.18
CA MET A 55 -0.04 -0.96 -0.61
C MET A 55 0.24 0.09 -1.69
N CYS A 56 0.98 -0.27 -2.75
CA CYS A 56 1.24 0.63 -3.86
C CYS A 56 -0.02 0.90 -4.68
N LEU A 57 -0.84 -0.13 -4.89
CA LEU A 57 -2.11 -0.02 -5.61
C LEU A 57 -3.09 0.90 -4.87
N ASP A 58 -3.30 0.66 -3.57
CA ASP A 58 -4.16 1.49 -2.73
C ASP A 58 -3.69 2.94 -2.71
N ALA A 59 -2.38 3.16 -2.53
CA ALA A 59 -1.80 4.50 -2.53
C ALA A 59 -1.92 5.20 -3.90
N LEU A 60 -1.92 4.46 -5.01
CA LEU A 60 -2.08 5.01 -6.35
C LEU A 60 -3.53 5.43 -6.62
N GLU A 61 -4.50 4.62 -6.16
CA GLU A 61 -5.92 4.90 -6.34
C GLU A 61 -6.42 6.05 -5.45
N ARG A 62 -5.78 6.28 -4.30
CA ARG A 62 -6.16 7.33 -3.38
C ARG A 62 -5.56 8.68 -3.78
N ASN A 63 -6.33 9.47 -4.50
CA ASN A 63 -5.93 10.75 -5.10
C ASN A 63 -6.10 11.93 -4.13
N GLU A 64 -5.46 11.84 -2.98
CA GLU A 64 -5.40 12.86 -1.93
C GLU A 64 -4.11 12.73 -1.12
N SER A 65 -3.92 13.62 -0.15
CA SER A 65 -2.99 13.44 0.96
C SER A 65 -3.73 13.54 2.27
N CYS A 66 -3.70 12.47 3.09
CA CYS A 66 -4.37 12.38 4.38
C CYS A 66 -3.58 11.52 5.35
N GLY A 67 -3.31 12.04 6.55
CA GLY A 67 -2.55 11.32 7.57
C GLY A 67 -1.17 10.88 7.09
N GLY A 68 -0.86 9.59 7.22
CA GLY A 68 0.40 9.00 6.74
C GLY A 68 0.48 8.79 5.22
N HIS A 69 -0.62 8.97 4.50
CA HIS A 69 -0.66 8.92 3.05
C HIS A 69 -0.38 10.32 2.49
N PHE A 70 0.80 10.54 1.94
CA PHE A 70 1.20 11.81 1.37
C PHE A 70 1.66 11.63 -0.09
N ARG A 71 0.92 12.27 -0.99
CA ARG A 71 1.18 12.30 -2.43
C ARG A 71 1.70 13.68 -2.82
N VAL A 72 2.83 13.73 -3.51
CA VAL A 72 3.43 15.01 -3.93
C VAL A 72 2.53 15.81 -4.88
N GLU A 73 1.61 15.13 -5.57
CA GLU A 73 0.64 15.76 -6.46
C GLU A 73 -0.53 16.42 -5.72
N TYR A 74 -0.74 16.04 -4.45
CA TYR A 74 -1.87 16.50 -3.63
C TYR A 74 -1.36 17.23 -2.40
N GLN A 75 -0.88 18.45 -2.63
CA GLN A 75 -0.40 19.39 -1.62
C GLN A 75 -1.07 20.74 -1.80
N THR A 76 -1.23 21.48 -0.71
CA THR A 76 -1.57 22.90 -0.74
C THR A 76 -0.40 23.71 -1.30
N ALA A 77 -0.63 24.99 -1.62
CA ALA A 77 0.43 25.90 -2.07
C ALA A 77 1.56 26.04 -1.02
N ASP A 78 1.25 25.78 0.24
CA ASP A 78 2.19 25.84 1.37
C ASP A 78 2.87 24.48 1.67
N GLY A 79 2.62 23.45 0.87
CA GLY A 79 3.21 22.13 1.01
C GLY A 79 2.54 21.24 2.07
N GLU A 80 1.37 21.61 2.57
CA GLU A 80 0.58 20.77 3.47
C GLU A 80 -0.24 19.73 2.71
N ALA A 81 -0.71 18.70 3.40
CA ALA A 81 -1.54 17.65 2.84
C ALA A 81 -2.86 18.21 2.31
N LEU A 82 -3.18 17.94 1.04
CA LEU A 82 -4.44 18.30 0.42
C LEU A 82 -5.38 17.10 0.44
N ARG A 83 -6.40 17.15 1.29
CA ARG A 83 -7.45 16.13 1.41
C ARG A 83 -8.54 16.35 0.36
N ASN A 84 -9.19 15.26 0.00
CA ASN A 84 -10.39 15.27 -0.83
C ASN A 84 -11.50 14.45 -0.13
N ASP A 85 -12.13 15.05 0.86
CA ASP A 85 -13.11 14.39 1.73
C ASP A 85 -14.39 13.98 0.95
N ASP A 86 -14.71 14.67 -0.15
CA ASP A 86 -15.89 14.36 -0.96
C ASP A 86 -15.77 13.00 -1.65
N GLU A 87 -14.57 12.62 -2.06
CA GLU A 87 -14.33 11.34 -2.75
C GLU A 87 -13.74 10.27 -1.84
N PHE A 88 -12.93 10.65 -0.84
CA PHE A 88 -12.11 9.71 -0.07
C PHE A 88 -12.47 9.58 1.41
N CYS A 89 -13.62 10.13 1.85
CA CYS A 89 -14.13 9.89 3.21
C CYS A 89 -14.73 8.48 3.34
N HIS A 90 -13.90 7.45 3.10
CA HIS A 90 -14.27 6.04 3.19
C HIS A 90 -13.09 5.18 3.61
N VAL A 91 -13.38 3.99 4.12
CA VAL A 91 -12.42 2.89 4.25
C VAL A 91 -12.42 2.07 2.96
N SER A 92 -11.24 1.72 2.47
CA SER A 92 -11.09 0.77 1.36
C SER A 92 -10.83 -0.62 1.92
N ALA A 93 -11.72 -1.57 1.63
CA ALA A 93 -11.50 -2.99 1.90
C ALA A 93 -11.12 -3.68 0.59
N TRP A 94 -10.01 -4.40 0.61
CA TRP A 94 -9.49 -5.09 -0.57
C TRP A 94 -9.73 -6.58 -0.49
N GLU A 95 -10.47 -7.13 -1.45
CA GLU A 95 -10.72 -8.56 -1.56
C GLU A 95 -9.61 -9.22 -2.38
N TYR A 96 -9.01 -10.27 -1.80
CA TYR A 96 -8.01 -11.09 -2.48
C TYR A 96 -8.69 -12.07 -3.45
N ASN A 97 -8.32 -11.99 -4.72
CA ASN A 97 -8.90 -12.82 -5.79
C ASN A 97 -7.94 -13.90 -6.31
N GLY A 98 -6.87 -14.17 -5.58
CA GLY A 98 -5.83 -15.11 -5.97
C GLY A 98 -4.58 -14.44 -6.54
N SER A 99 -3.47 -15.18 -6.50
CA SER A 99 -2.17 -14.74 -7.06
C SER A 99 -2.32 -14.33 -8.52
N ARG A 100 -1.66 -13.22 -8.90
CA ARG A 100 -1.68 -12.69 -10.26
C ARG A 100 -3.02 -12.10 -10.74
N LYS A 101 -4.01 -11.98 -9.87
CA LYS A 101 -5.26 -11.28 -10.17
C LYS A 101 -5.30 -9.96 -9.42
N ARG A 102 -5.84 -8.93 -10.08
CA ARG A 102 -6.03 -7.65 -9.40
C ARG A 102 -7.05 -7.82 -8.27
N PRO A 103 -6.75 -7.38 -7.05
CA PRO A 103 -7.71 -7.37 -5.97
C PRO A 103 -8.86 -6.39 -6.28
N VAL A 104 -10.02 -6.61 -5.66
CA VAL A 104 -11.20 -5.74 -5.81
C VAL A 104 -11.34 -4.86 -4.59
N ALA A 105 -11.47 -3.55 -4.81
CA ALA A 105 -11.71 -2.59 -3.76
C ALA A 105 -13.20 -2.40 -3.49
N TYR A 106 -13.58 -2.45 -2.23
CA TYR A 106 -14.89 -2.07 -1.71
C TYR A 106 -14.75 -0.83 -0.85
N LYS A 107 -15.65 0.12 -1.01
CA LYS A 107 -15.65 1.39 -0.26
C LYS A 107 -16.75 1.37 0.80
N GLU A 108 -16.38 1.60 2.04
CA GLU A 108 -17.28 1.78 3.16
C GLU A 108 -17.23 3.24 3.60
N PRO A 109 -18.31 4.03 3.45
CA PRO A 109 -18.33 5.43 3.82
C PRO A 109 -18.15 5.61 5.33
N LEU A 110 -17.34 6.58 5.72
CA LEU A 110 -17.18 6.98 7.11
C LEU A 110 -18.32 7.92 7.50
N LEU A 111 -19.08 7.55 8.52
CA LEU A 111 -20.18 8.34 9.07
C LEU A 111 -19.83 8.79 10.48
N PHE A 112 -19.96 10.08 10.74
CA PHE A 112 -19.66 10.68 12.04
C PHE A 112 -20.91 11.30 12.65
N GLU A 113 -21.35 10.82 13.81
CA GLU A 113 -22.54 11.33 14.49
C GLU A 113 -22.28 12.65 15.22
N ASN A 114 -21.12 12.77 15.87
CA ASN A 114 -20.84 13.84 16.84
C ASN A 114 -19.68 14.76 16.46
N VAL A 115 -19.02 14.51 15.33
CA VAL A 115 -17.88 15.31 14.85
C VAL A 115 -18.11 15.73 13.41
N ARG A 116 -17.52 16.86 13.03
CA ARG A 116 -17.51 17.31 11.65
C ARG A 116 -16.09 17.16 11.10
N LEU A 117 -15.99 16.79 9.84
CA LEU A 117 -14.72 16.79 9.14
C LEU A 117 -14.16 18.22 9.10
N ALA A 118 -12.90 18.34 9.48
CA ALA A 118 -12.16 19.61 9.40
C ALA A 118 -10.74 19.32 8.92
N GLN A 119 -10.25 20.16 8.02
CA GLN A 119 -8.86 20.09 7.59
C GLN A 119 -7.98 20.66 8.69
N ARG A 120 -6.94 19.91 9.06
CA ARG A 120 -5.94 20.36 10.02
C ARG A 120 -4.84 21.13 9.30
N SER A 121 -4.49 22.31 9.80
CA SER A 121 -3.29 23.06 9.42
C SER A 121 -2.27 23.00 10.55
N TYR A 122 -1.02 22.98 10.21
CA TYR A 122 0.12 23.02 11.16
C TYR A 122 0.79 24.41 11.22
N LYS A 123 0.12 25.43 10.66
CA LYS A 123 0.52 26.84 10.71
C LYS A 123 -0.15 27.58 11.84
#